data_fb8846b2ae9058f4a4a7df9f801fbad0
#
_entry.id   fb8846b2ae9058f4a4a7df9f801fbad0
#
_cell.length_a   1.000
_cell.length_b   1.000
_cell.length_c   1.000
_cell.angle_alpha   90.00
_cell.angle_beta   90.00
_cell.angle_gamma   90.00
#
_symmetry.space_group_name_H-M   'P 1'
#
loop_
_entity.id
_entity.type
_entity.pdbx_description
1 polymer ?
#
loop_
_entity_poly.entity_id
_entity_poly.type
_entity_poly.pdbx_seq_one_letter_code
_entity_poly.pdbx_strand_id
1 'polypeptide(L)' 'MEITQREINKMAERIGKVSKLMQEVNAMAFRLAKEGNESGVLQLRGAFSGTLNAAQTTDGFLTGLVGIIDR' A
#
# COMPACT_ATOMS: atom_id res chain seq x y z
N MET A 1 5.89 -21.88 -16.62
CA MET A 1 6.84 -21.49 -15.58
C MET A 1 6.10 -21.38 -14.27
N GLU A 2 6.45 -22.20 -13.30
CA GLU A 2 5.77 -22.22 -12.02
C GLU A 2 6.40 -21.24 -11.03
N ILE A 3 5.56 -20.50 -10.33
CA ILE A 3 6.01 -19.64 -9.25
C ILE A 3 6.25 -20.51 -8.02
N THR A 4 7.44 -20.39 -7.43
CA THR A 4 7.78 -21.17 -6.24
C THR A 4 7.21 -20.52 -4.98
N GLN A 5 7.06 -21.31 -3.92
CA GLN A 5 6.64 -20.80 -2.61
C GLN A 5 7.62 -19.73 -2.09
N ARG A 6 8.90 -19.88 -2.45
CA ARG A 6 9.94 -18.89 -2.08
C ARG A 6 9.64 -17.51 -2.68
N GLU A 7 9.20 -17.46 -3.94
CA GLU A 7 8.83 -16.20 -4.59
C GLU A 7 7.59 -15.58 -3.95
N ILE A 8 6.60 -16.42 -3.61
CA ILE A 8 5.39 -15.96 -2.91
C ILE A 8 5.77 -15.35 -1.56
N ASN A 9 6.66 -16.00 -0.82
CA ASN A 9 7.12 -15.49 0.47
C ASN A 9 7.84 -14.15 0.34
N LYS A 10 8.65 -13.97 -0.71
CA LYS A 10 9.32 -12.69 -0.99
C LYS A 10 8.31 -11.57 -1.28
N MET A 11 7.28 -11.89 -2.05
CA MET A 11 6.23 -10.91 -2.35
C MET A 11 5.46 -10.52 -1.10
N ALA A 12 5.11 -11.48 -0.27
CA ALA A 12 4.44 -11.23 1.01
C ALA A 12 5.29 -10.35 1.94
N GLU A 13 6.60 -10.60 1.99
CA GLU A 13 7.53 -9.79 2.76
C GLU A 13 7.56 -8.34 2.27
N ARG A 14 7.58 -8.13 0.96
CA ARG A 14 7.56 -6.79 0.37
C ARG A 14 6.26 -6.05 0.68
N ILE A 15 5.14 -6.75 0.65
CA ILE A 15 3.83 -6.19 1.03
C ILE A 15 3.87 -5.74 2.50
N GLY A 16 4.46 -6.54 3.38
CA GLY A 16 4.63 -6.19 4.79
C GLY A 16 5.46 -4.92 4.98
N LYS A 17 6.53 -4.74 4.19
CA LYS A 17 7.35 -3.53 4.23
C LYS A 17 6.57 -2.30 3.80
N VAL A 18 5.75 -2.43 2.76
CA VAL A 18 4.89 -1.33 2.29
C VAL A 18 3.92 -0.92 3.40
N SER A 19 3.28 -1.90 4.04
CA SER A 19 2.35 -1.63 5.15
C SER A 19 3.03 -0.86 6.29
N LYS A 20 4.25 -1.25 6.66
CA LYS A 20 5.02 -0.58 7.69
C LYS A 20 5.35 0.87 7.31
N LEU A 21 5.77 1.08 6.06
CA LEU A 21 6.07 2.42 5.55
C LEU A 21 4.82 3.31 5.56
N MET A 22 3.67 2.73 5.24
CA MET A 22 2.40 3.46 5.28
C MET A 22 2.05 3.91 6.70
N GLN A 23 2.33 3.08 7.71
CA GLN A 23 2.12 3.46 9.11
C GLN A 23 3.01 4.63 9.49
N GLU A 24 4.25 4.65 9.03
CA GLU A 24 5.18 5.76 9.26
C GLU A 24 4.68 7.06 8.62
N VAL A 25 4.16 6.97 7.40
CA VAL A 25 3.58 8.14 6.71
C VAL A 25 2.36 8.67 7.47
N ASN A 26 1.50 7.78 7.95
CA ASN A 26 0.32 8.18 8.74
C ASN A 26 0.72 8.92 10.01
N ALA A 27 1.76 8.45 10.70
CA ALA A 27 2.26 9.10 11.90
C ALA A 27 2.80 10.50 11.60
N MET A 28 3.53 10.64 10.50
CA MET A 28 4.06 11.94 10.05
C MET A 28 2.93 12.91 9.68
N ALA A 29 1.92 12.42 8.96
CA ALA A 29 0.77 13.23 8.57
C ALA A 29 0.02 13.76 9.81
N PHE A 30 -0.13 12.91 10.82
CA PHE A 30 -0.77 13.30 12.08
C PHE A 30 0.02 14.42 12.79
N ARG A 31 1.35 14.30 12.82
CA ARG A 31 2.21 15.34 13.40
C ARG A 31 2.09 16.66 12.66
N LEU A 32 2.10 16.62 11.34
CA LEU A 32 1.96 17.82 10.52
C LEU A 32 0.62 18.50 10.76
N ALA A 33 -0.45 17.72 10.90
CA ALA A 33 -1.77 18.24 11.21
C ALA A 33 -1.81 18.92 12.59
N LYS A 34 -1.16 18.31 13.59
CA LYS A 34 -1.06 18.89 14.93
C LYS A 34 -0.30 20.23 14.93
N GLU A 35 0.73 20.33 14.10
CA GLU A 35 1.54 21.54 13.98
C GLU A 35 0.84 22.63 13.16
N GLY A 36 -0.30 22.33 12.56
CA GLY A 36 -1.01 23.25 11.69
C GLY A 36 -0.35 23.43 10.32
N ASN A 37 0.52 22.49 9.92
CA ASN A 37 1.20 22.55 8.62
C ASN A 37 0.29 21.97 7.52
N GLU A 38 -0.68 22.77 7.10
CA GLU A 38 -1.67 22.39 6.10
C GLU A 38 -1.03 22.09 4.75
N SER A 39 -0.04 22.88 4.34
CA SER A 39 0.69 22.69 3.09
C SER A 39 1.41 21.33 3.05
N GLY A 40 2.05 20.94 4.16
CA GLY A 40 2.73 19.65 4.26
C GLY A 40 1.75 18.48 4.17
N VAL A 41 0.59 18.60 4.80
CA VAL A 41 -0.46 17.57 4.73
C VAL A 41 -0.95 17.41 3.30
N LEU A 42 -1.18 18.49 2.58
CA LEU A 42 -1.63 18.46 1.19
C LEU A 42 -0.58 17.84 0.26
N GLN A 43 0.69 18.11 0.49
CA GLN A 43 1.78 17.48 -0.27
C GLN A 43 1.81 15.98 -0.08
N LEU A 44 1.67 15.50 1.16
CA LEU A 44 1.62 14.07 1.46
C LEU A 44 0.40 13.41 0.81
N ARG A 45 -0.74 14.09 0.87
CA ARG A 45 -1.97 13.59 0.25
C ARG A 45 -1.81 13.40 -1.26
N GLY A 46 -1.19 14.35 -1.94
CA GLY A 46 -0.93 14.28 -3.38
C GLY A 46 -0.04 13.11 -3.74
N ALA A 47 1.07 12.92 -3.00
CA ALA A 47 1.99 11.80 -3.21
C ALA A 47 1.31 10.46 -2.92
N PHE A 48 0.50 10.40 -1.87
CA PHE A 48 -0.18 9.19 -1.42
C PHE A 48 -1.27 8.73 -2.38
N SER A 49 -1.95 9.68 -3.02
CA SER A 49 -3.08 9.39 -3.92
C SER A 49 -2.69 8.42 -5.04
N GLY A 50 -1.54 8.61 -5.68
CA GLY A 50 -1.07 7.71 -6.72
C GLY A 50 -0.74 6.32 -6.19
N THR A 51 -0.09 6.25 -5.04
CA THR A 51 0.26 4.99 -4.39
C THR A 51 -0.98 4.21 -3.97
N LEU A 52 -1.97 4.91 -3.42
CA LEU A 52 -3.22 4.29 -2.98
C LEU A 52 -3.97 3.68 -4.16
N ASN A 53 -4.05 4.39 -5.28
CA ASN A 53 -4.69 3.89 -6.50
C ASN A 53 -4.02 2.61 -7.00
N ALA A 54 -2.70 2.57 -7.02
CA ALA A 54 -1.96 1.38 -7.44
C ALA A 54 -2.24 0.20 -6.50
N ALA A 55 -2.25 0.43 -5.19
CA ALA A 55 -2.53 -0.60 -4.20
C ALA A 55 -3.95 -1.14 -4.33
N GLN A 56 -4.95 -0.28 -4.54
CA GLN A 56 -6.33 -0.68 -4.73
C GLN A 56 -6.51 -1.51 -6.00
N THR A 57 -5.87 -1.12 -7.09
CA THR A 57 -5.92 -1.84 -8.37
C THR A 57 -5.32 -3.23 -8.22
N THR A 58 -4.19 -3.36 -7.54
CA THR A 58 -3.53 -4.63 -7.31
C THR A 58 -4.39 -5.55 -6.43
N ASP A 59 -4.97 -5.01 -5.36
CA ASP A 59 -5.86 -5.77 -4.48
C ASP A 59 -7.08 -6.29 -5.23
N GLY A 60 -7.71 -5.45 -6.07
CA GLY A 60 -8.84 -5.85 -6.89
C GLY A 60 -8.48 -6.97 -7.87
N PHE A 61 -7.31 -6.88 -8.48
CA PHE A 61 -6.81 -7.92 -9.38
C PHE A 61 -6.61 -9.26 -8.66
N LEU A 62 -5.97 -9.24 -7.49
CA LEU A 62 -5.74 -10.46 -6.71
C LEU A 62 -7.06 -11.07 -6.22
N THR A 63 -8.01 -10.24 -5.81
CA THR A 63 -9.35 -10.70 -5.40
C THR A 63 -10.06 -11.40 -6.55
N GLY A 64 -9.96 -10.85 -7.76
CA GLY A 64 -10.52 -11.46 -8.95
C GLY A 64 -9.92 -12.83 -9.24
N LEU A 65 -8.59 -12.99 -9.04
CA LEU A 65 -7.93 -14.28 -9.24
C LEU A 65 -8.44 -15.33 -8.26
N VAL A 66 -8.66 -14.97 -7.00
CA VAL A 66 -9.24 -15.89 -5.99
C VAL A 66 -10.62 -16.36 -6.44
N GLY A 67 -11.46 -15.46 -6.96
CA GLY A 67 -12.77 -15.80 -7.49
C GLY A 67 -12.72 -16.82 -8.63
N ILE A 68 -11.70 -16.75 -9.49
CA ILE A 68 -11.51 -17.73 -10.58
C ILE A 68 -11.14 -19.09 -10.01
N ILE A 69 -10.28 -19.15 -9.00
CA ILE A 69 -9.83 -20.41 -8.37
C ILE A 69 -10.99 -21.12 -7.68
N ASP A 70 -11.87 -20.37 -7.02
CA ASP A 70 -12.98 -20.91 -6.24
C ASP A 70 -14.15 -21.43 -7.10
N ARG A 71 -14.09 -21.21 -8.40
CA ARG A 71 -15.06 -21.78 -9.32
C ARG A 71 -14.71 -23.23 -9.64
#